data_ba5a9bef02293a53ecc3e56a113b33ae
#
_entry.id   ba5a9bef02293a53ecc3e56a113b33ae
#
_cell.length_a   1.000
_cell.length_b   1.000
_cell.length_c   1.000
_cell.angle_alpha   90.00
_cell.angle_beta   90.00
_cell.angle_gamma   90.00
#
_symmetry.space_group_name_H-M   'P 1'
#
loop_
_entity.id
_entity.type
_entity.pdbx_description
1 polymer ?
#
loop_
_entity_poly.entity_id
_entity_poly.type
_entity_poly.pdbx_seq_one_letter_code
_entity_poly.pdbx_strand_id
1 'polypeptide(L)'
;MYERRIPFATDMHDDKMLTSSDDLKYSLEYVFGFFCLLLLLPAAIISFGEYRDIIDYFEYGGDVNDIISWILYTTTIFSILFISGLKFTGNIKSNNVRVGSGIFIILLSTVNLISRFSDFEEERKNIGFDGSWLEFLYWSSIHETLELVFLGIIIGFFILKK
;
A
#
# COMPACT_ATOMS: atom_id res chain seq x y z
N MET A 1 35.29 23.17 50.51
CA MET A 1 35.98 22.26 49.58
C MET A 1 34.91 21.72 48.62
N TYR A 2 34.76 22.32 47.43
CA TYR A 2 33.75 21.94 46.46
C TYR A 2 34.41 21.03 45.42
N GLU A 3 34.11 19.75 45.42
CA GLU A 3 34.49 18.82 44.34
C GLU A 3 33.62 19.08 43.11
N ARG A 4 34.19 19.67 42.08
CA ARG A 4 33.58 19.68 40.74
C ARG A 4 33.72 18.28 40.13
N ARG A 5 32.64 17.54 40.08
CA ARG A 5 32.56 16.32 39.23
C ARG A 5 32.57 16.79 37.78
N ILE A 6 33.60 16.42 37.05
CA ILE A 6 33.69 16.56 35.61
C ILE A 6 32.73 15.50 35.03
N PRO A 7 31.73 15.84 34.21
CA PRO A 7 30.92 14.83 33.53
C PRO A 7 31.81 14.04 32.58
N PHE A 8 31.76 12.73 32.73
CA PHE A 8 32.55 11.80 31.91
C PHE A 8 32.12 11.92 30.43
N ALA A 9 33.12 11.95 29.54
CA ALA A 9 33.00 12.06 28.08
C ALA A 9 32.25 10.92 27.37
N THR A 10 31.71 9.97 28.12
CA THR A 10 30.91 8.85 27.62
C THR A 10 29.48 9.25 27.19
N ASP A 11 28.87 10.25 27.84
CA ASP A 11 27.49 10.64 27.52
C ASP A 11 27.37 11.41 26.18
N MET A 12 28.49 12.04 25.75
CA MET A 12 28.50 12.86 24.53
C MET A 12 28.60 12.05 23.23
N HIS A 13 28.99 10.77 23.31
CA HIS A 13 29.12 9.90 22.13
C HIS A 13 27.82 9.19 21.83
N ASP A 14 27.03 8.84 22.86
CA ASP A 14 25.74 8.17 22.67
C ASP A 14 24.68 9.11 22.11
N ASP A 15 24.65 10.37 22.55
CA ASP A 15 23.72 11.39 22.00
C ASP A 15 23.98 11.70 20.52
N LYS A 16 25.26 11.71 20.08
CA LYS A 16 25.59 11.93 18.65
C LYS A 16 25.26 10.73 17.76
N MET A 17 25.37 9.51 18.28
CA MET A 17 24.97 8.31 17.55
C MET A 17 23.46 8.19 17.42
N LEU A 18 22.68 8.55 18.45
CA LEU A 18 21.21 8.55 18.42
C LEU A 18 20.68 9.61 17.44
N THR A 19 21.22 10.83 17.43
CA THR A 19 20.83 11.88 16.48
C THR A 19 21.15 11.48 15.04
N SER A 20 22.31 10.89 14.78
CA SER A 20 22.69 10.40 13.43
C SER A 20 21.80 9.27 12.91
N SER A 21 21.35 8.37 13.79
CA SER A 21 20.43 7.29 13.41
C SER A 21 19.05 7.82 13.10
N ASP A 22 18.54 8.77 13.87
CA ASP A 22 17.23 9.37 13.64
C ASP A 22 17.22 10.22 12.37
N ASP A 23 18.26 11.01 12.13
CA ASP A 23 18.41 11.79 10.89
C ASP A 23 18.45 10.91 9.64
N LEU A 24 19.14 9.76 9.72
CA LEU A 24 19.20 8.80 8.62
C LEU A 24 17.82 8.18 8.37
N LYS A 25 17.10 7.83 9.42
CA LYS A 25 15.76 7.26 9.33
C LYS A 25 14.77 8.23 8.67
N TYR A 26 14.76 9.50 9.11
CA TYR A 26 13.94 10.56 8.51
C TYR A 26 14.27 10.77 7.03
N SER A 27 15.54 10.73 6.68
CA SER A 27 15.99 10.85 5.29
C SER A 27 15.49 9.70 4.43
N LEU A 28 15.55 8.46 4.92
CA LEU A 28 15.06 7.27 4.20
C LEU A 28 13.53 7.28 4.06
N GLU A 29 12.81 7.63 5.12
CA GLU A 29 11.35 7.76 5.07
C GLU A 29 10.92 8.80 4.04
N TYR A 30 11.59 9.96 4.01
CA TYR A 30 11.32 11.02 3.04
C TYR A 30 11.58 10.57 1.60
N VAL A 31 12.72 9.91 1.35
CA VAL A 31 13.05 9.37 0.02
C VAL A 31 12.00 8.33 -0.41
N PHE A 32 11.59 7.45 0.48
CA PHE A 32 10.54 6.47 0.20
C PHE A 32 9.21 7.15 -0.14
N GLY A 33 8.81 8.15 0.65
CA GLY A 33 7.59 8.92 0.38
C GLY A 33 7.62 9.64 -0.96
N PHE A 34 8.75 10.24 -1.31
CA PHE A 34 8.94 10.87 -2.61
C PHE A 34 8.84 9.86 -3.76
N PHE A 35 9.43 8.67 -3.60
CA PHE A 35 9.31 7.58 -4.56
C PHE A 35 7.87 7.15 -4.76
N CYS A 36 7.09 7.01 -3.67
CA CYS A 36 5.66 6.68 -3.76
C CYS A 36 4.89 7.72 -4.59
N LEU A 37 5.15 9.02 -4.38
CA LEU A 37 4.51 10.08 -5.17
C LEU A 37 4.93 10.07 -6.64
N LEU A 38 6.19 9.76 -6.92
CA LEU A 38 6.71 9.67 -8.27
C LEU A 38 6.10 8.50 -9.04
N LEU A 39 5.86 7.36 -8.36
CA LEU A 39 5.21 6.19 -8.93
C LEU A 39 3.72 6.40 -9.30
N LEU A 40 3.08 7.45 -8.79
CA LEU A 40 1.71 7.80 -9.21
C LEU A 40 1.62 8.12 -10.70
N LEU A 41 2.66 8.68 -11.30
CA LEU A 41 2.65 9.03 -12.71
C LEU A 41 2.61 7.79 -13.63
N PRO A 42 3.53 6.83 -13.52
CA PRO A 42 3.43 5.60 -14.31
C PRO A 42 2.18 4.79 -13.97
N ALA A 43 1.73 4.75 -12.71
CA ALA A 43 0.49 4.11 -12.35
C ALA A 43 -0.71 4.72 -13.09
N ALA A 44 -0.78 6.07 -13.20
CA ALA A 44 -1.83 6.75 -13.94
C ALA A 44 -1.80 6.42 -15.45
N ILE A 45 -0.61 6.36 -16.04
CA ILE A 45 -0.46 6.02 -17.47
C ILE A 45 -0.93 4.60 -17.75
N ILE A 46 -0.53 3.65 -16.91
CA ILE A 46 -0.93 2.23 -17.04
C ILE A 46 -2.44 2.10 -16.87
N SER A 47 -3.00 2.68 -15.80
CA SER A 47 -4.45 2.64 -15.53
C SER A 47 -5.28 3.29 -16.63
N PHE A 48 -4.76 4.32 -17.29
CA PHE A 48 -5.44 4.94 -18.43
C PHE A 48 -5.46 4.01 -19.66
N GLY A 49 -4.38 3.24 -19.89
CA GLY A 49 -4.35 2.22 -20.94
C GLY A 49 -5.38 1.11 -20.65
N GLU A 50 -5.36 0.56 -19.44
CA GLU A 50 -6.30 -0.48 -19.02
C GLU A 50 -7.76 -0.01 -19.05
N TYR A 51 -8.04 1.25 -18.69
CA TYR A 51 -9.38 1.83 -18.76
C TYR A 51 -9.96 1.76 -20.18
N ARG A 52 -9.13 2.03 -21.17
CA ARG A 52 -9.54 1.96 -22.58
C ARG A 52 -9.90 0.52 -22.98
N ASP A 53 -9.06 -0.44 -22.59
CA ASP A 53 -9.28 -1.85 -22.90
C ASP A 53 -10.54 -2.39 -22.20
N ILE A 54 -10.84 -1.94 -20.98
CA ILE A 54 -12.05 -2.30 -20.23
C ILE A 54 -13.31 -1.73 -20.88
N ILE A 55 -13.27 -0.49 -21.40
CA ILE A 55 -14.42 0.08 -22.11
C ILE A 55 -14.69 -0.74 -23.37
N ASP A 56 -13.65 -1.04 -24.14
CA ASP A 56 -13.79 -1.86 -25.34
C ASP A 56 -14.37 -3.24 -24.99
N TYR A 57 -13.87 -3.86 -23.91
CA TYR A 57 -14.39 -5.15 -23.41
C TYR A 57 -15.88 -5.07 -23.02
N PHE A 58 -16.30 -3.98 -22.37
CA PHE A 58 -17.69 -3.77 -21.98
C PHE A 58 -18.63 -3.57 -23.19
N GLU A 59 -18.16 -2.88 -24.22
CA GLU A 59 -18.93 -2.72 -25.48
C GLU A 59 -19.18 -4.07 -26.19
N TYR A 60 -18.30 -5.06 -25.96
CA TYR A 60 -18.45 -6.42 -26.50
C TYR A 60 -19.17 -7.41 -25.54
N GLY A 61 -19.81 -6.91 -24.49
CA GLY A 61 -20.63 -7.72 -23.58
C GLY A 61 -19.90 -8.23 -22.34
N GLY A 62 -18.83 -7.56 -21.93
CA GLY A 62 -18.09 -7.83 -20.68
C GLY A 62 -18.92 -7.63 -19.42
N ASP A 63 -18.52 -8.29 -18.31
CA ASP A 63 -19.22 -8.23 -17.04
C ASP A 63 -18.95 -6.90 -16.30
N VAL A 64 -19.99 -6.34 -15.69
CA VAL A 64 -19.90 -5.17 -14.81
C VAL A 64 -18.99 -5.44 -13.60
N ASN A 65 -18.95 -6.68 -13.10
CA ASN A 65 -18.10 -7.07 -11.98
C ASN A 65 -16.62 -6.87 -12.29
N ASP A 66 -16.17 -7.11 -13.52
CA ASP A 66 -14.79 -6.90 -13.92
C ASP A 66 -14.40 -5.42 -13.84
N ILE A 67 -15.31 -4.52 -14.21
CA ILE A 67 -15.10 -3.07 -14.08
C ILE A 67 -15.00 -2.67 -12.60
N ILE A 68 -15.86 -3.19 -11.76
CA ILE A 68 -15.85 -2.90 -10.33
C ILE A 68 -14.53 -3.39 -9.71
N SER A 69 -14.11 -4.60 -10.02
CA SER A 69 -12.85 -5.18 -9.54
C SER A 69 -11.65 -4.35 -9.99
N TRP A 70 -11.63 -3.91 -11.24
CA TRP A 70 -10.59 -3.03 -11.77
C TRP A 70 -10.56 -1.67 -11.05
N ILE A 71 -11.71 -1.03 -10.85
CA ILE A 71 -11.81 0.25 -10.12
C ILE A 71 -11.28 0.09 -8.69
N LEU A 72 -11.67 -0.99 -8.00
CA LEU A 72 -11.21 -1.27 -6.64
C LEU A 72 -9.69 -1.48 -6.60
N TYR A 73 -9.15 -2.28 -7.53
CA TYR A 73 -7.72 -2.55 -7.64
C TYR A 73 -6.93 -1.27 -7.88
N THR A 74 -7.31 -0.51 -8.90
CA THR A 74 -6.66 0.76 -9.27
C THR A 74 -6.72 1.78 -8.14
N THR A 75 -7.91 1.96 -7.53
CA THR A 75 -8.09 2.87 -6.39
C THR A 75 -7.23 2.47 -5.20
N THR A 76 -7.04 1.17 -4.97
CA THR A 76 -6.19 0.66 -3.89
C THR A 76 -4.72 1.03 -4.14
N ILE A 77 -4.19 0.82 -5.35
CA ILE A 77 -2.82 1.22 -5.72
C ILE A 77 -2.62 2.71 -5.52
N PHE A 78 -3.50 3.54 -6.09
CA PHE A 78 -3.40 4.99 -5.97
C PHE A 78 -3.46 5.46 -4.52
N SER A 79 -4.35 4.87 -3.72
CA SER A 79 -4.49 5.22 -2.30
C SER A 79 -3.25 4.85 -1.51
N ILE A 80 -2.67 3.66 -1.73
CA ILE A 80 -1.44 3.22 -1.10
C ILE A 80 -0.30 4.19 -1.45
N LEU A 81 -0.07 4.46 -2.72
CA LEU A 81 1.02 5.32 -3.18
C LEU A 81 0.85 6.76 -2.68
N PHE A 82 -0.34 7.34 -2.83
CA PHE A 82 -0.59 8.74 -2.48
C PHE A 82 -0.51 8.96 -0.97
N ILE A 83 -1.20 8.15 -0.18
CA ILE A 83 -1.22 8.31 1.28
C ILE A 83 0.15 8.01 1.88
N SER A 84 0.85 6.97 1.41
CA SER A 84 2.21 6.68 1.83
C SER A 84 3.14 7.84 1.48
N GLY A 85 3.04 8.35 0.26
CA GLY A 85 3.80 9.50 -0.19
C GLY A 85 3.61 10.71 0.72
N LEU A 86 2.37 11.08 1.02
CA LEU A 86 2.05 12.19 1.91
C LEU A 86 2.51 11.94 3.36
N LYS A 87 2.38 10.71 3.86
CA LYS A 87 2.79 10.36 5.23
C LYS A 87 4.29 10.48 5.40
N PHE A 88 5.05 9.84 4.54
CA PHE A 88 6.51 9.75 4.66
C PHE A 88 7.24 11.04 4.23
N THR A 89 6.61 11.89 3.42
CA THR A 89 7.12 13.26 3.16
C THR A 89 6.71 14.28 4.23
N GLY A 90 6.03 13.85 5.31
CA GLY A 90 5.65 14.72 6.43
C GLY A 90 4.47 15.66 6.16
N ASN A 91 3.72 15.45 5.06
CA ASN A 91 2.58 16.29 4.72
C ASN A 91 1.32 15.97 5.53
N ILE A 92 1.22 14.77 6.12
CA ILE A 92 0.11 14.41 7.04
C ILE A 92 0.48 14.84 8.45
N LYS A 93 0.09 16.05 8.83
CA LYS A 93 0.36 16.62 10.17
C LYS A 93 -0.71 16.28 11.20
N SER A 94 -1.96 16.13 10.79
CA SER A 94 -3.08 15.84 11.69
C SER A 94 -3.14 14.37 12.08
N ASN A 95 -3.24 14.09 13.37
CA ASN A 95 -3.38 12.72 13.87
C ASN A 95 -4.67 12.06 13.38
N ASN A 96 -5.77 12.82 13.28
CA ASN A 96 -7.05 12.29 12.80
C ASN A 96 -6.97 11.92 11.32
N VAL A 97 -6.32 12.74 10.50
CA VAL A 97 -6.10 12.44 9.07
C VAL A 97 -5.23 11.20 8.94
N ARG A 98 -4.16 11.09 9.72
CA ARG A 98 -3.28 9.92 9.73
C ARG A 98 -4.04 8.63 10.07
N VAL A 99 -4.80 8.64 11.17
CA VAL A 99 -5.58 7.48 11.61
C VAL A 99 -6.66 7.14 10.57
N GLY A 100 -7.41 8.13 10.09
CA GLY A 100 -8.42 7.94 9.05
C GLY A 100 -7.82 7.35 7.77
N SER A 101 -6.67 7.83 7.33
CA SER A 101 -5.97 7.34 6.14
C SER A 101 -5.50 5.90 6.29
N GLY A 102 -4.94 5.53 7.45
CA GLY A 102 -4.51 4.16 7.72
C GLY A 102 -5.69 3.17 7.72
N ILE A 103 -6.78 3.53 8.39
CA ILE A 103 -8.02 2.75 8.40
C ILE A 103 -8.60 2.63 6.98
N PHE A 104 -8.61 3.72 6.22
CA PHE A 104 -9.12 3.74 4.86
C PHE A 104 -8.38 2.75 3.94
N ILE A 105 -7.03 2.73 3.98
CA ILE A 105 -6.25 1.78 3.18
C ILE A 105 -6.56 0.33 3.60
N ILE A 106 -6.65 0.03 4.89
CA ILE A 106 -6.95 -1.31 5.37
C ILE A 106 -8.34 -1.75 4.89
N LEU A 107 -9.36 -0.91 5.04
CA LEU A 107 -10.72 -1.20 4.60
C LEU A 107 -10.78 -1.40 3.09
N LEU A 108 -10.17 -0.52 2.31
CA LEU A 108 -10.16 -0.60 0.85
C LEU A 108 -9.46 -1.88 0.37
N SER A 109 -8.33 -2.25 0.98
CA SER A 109 -7.63 -3.50 0.70
C SER A 109 -8.48 -4.72 1.04
N THR A 110 -9.22 -4.68 2.16
CA THR A 110 -10.10 -5.77 2.57
C THR A 110 -11.29 -5.92 1.62
N VAL A 111 -11.89 -4.80 1.18
CA VAL A 111 -12.99 -4.82 0.20
C VAL A 111 -12.51 -5.37 -1.15
N ASN A 112 -11.31 -4.98 -1.59
CA ASN A 112 -10.70 -5.52 -2.80
C ASN A 112 -10.49 -7.03 -2.71
N LEU A 113 -10.03 -7.53 -1.55
CA LEU A 113 -9.89 -8.96 -1.30
C LEU A 113 -11.23 -9.70 -1.42
N ILE A 114 -12.27 -9.18 -0.77
CA ILE A 114 -13.61 -9.80 -0.78
C ILE A 114 -14.18 -9.82 -2.20
N SER A 115 -14.08 -8.73 -2.95
CA SER A 115 -14.53 -8.65 -4.34
C SER A 115 -13.84 -9.72 -5.18
N ARG A 116 -12.53 -9.81 -5.08
CA ARG A 116 -11.74 -10.78 -5.86
C ARG A 116 -12.02 -12.25 -5.49
N PHE A 117 -12.31 -12.52 -4.22
CA PHE A 117 -12.72 -13.88 -3.81
C PHE A 117 -14.08 -14.28 -4.37
N SER A 118 -14.99 -13.33 -4.55
CA SER A 118 -16.29 -13.60 -5.19
C SER A 118 -16.11 -13.98 -6.66
N ASP A 119 -15.34 -13.19 -7.41
CA ASP A 119 -15.04 -13.44 -8.82
C ASP A 119 -14.31 -14.77 -9.01
N PHE A 120 -13.42 -15.10 -8.09
CA PHE A 120 -12.66 -16.32 -8.05
C PHE A 120 -13.51 -17.61 -7.95
N GLU A 121 -14.49 -17.62 -7.09
CA GLU A 121 -15.39 -18.75 -6.93
C GLU A 121 -16.23 -18.98 -8.21
N GLU A 122 -16.61 -17.89 -8.86
CA GLU A 122 -17.35 -17.96 -10.12
C GLU A 122 -16.48 -18.46 -11.27
N GLU A 123 -15.28 -17.93 -11.41
CA GLU A 123 -14.30 -18.33 -12.41
C GLU A 123 -13.91 -19.81 -12.26
N ARG A 124 -13.68 -20.27 -11.02
CA ARG A 124 -13.40 -21.67 -10.70
C ARG A 124 -14.50 -22.61 -11.13
N LYS A 125 -15.76 -22.23 -10.90
CA LYS A 125 -16.93 -23.02 -11.30
C LYS A 125 -17.09 -23.07 -12.82
N ASN A 126 -16.87 -21.95 -13.48
CA ASN A 126 -17.02 -21.82 -14.94
C ASN A 126 -15.95 -22.61 -15.71
N ILE A 127 -14.73 -22.69 -15.19
CA ILE A 127 -13.63 -23.45 -15.82
C ILE A 127 -13.72 -24.95 -15.49
N GLY A 128 -14.53 -25.35 -14.50
CA GLY A 128 -14.60 -26.74 -14.04
C GLY A 128 -13.29 -27.23 -13.42
N PHE A 129 -12.59 -26.35 -12.71
CA PHE A 129 -11.29 -26.68 -12.12
C PHE A 129 -11.44 -27.56 -10.89
N ASP A 130 -11.00 -28.81 -11.00
CA ASP A 130 -11.05 -29.81 -9.91
C ASP A 130 -9.79 -29.84 -9.03
N GLY A 131 -8.81 -28.98 -9.28
CA GLY A 131 -7.55 -28.90 -8.54
C GLY A 131 -7.69 -28.28 -7.15
N SER A 132 -6.60 -28.37 -6.39
CA SER A 132 -6.52 -27.76 -5.06
C SER A 132 -6.59 -26.22 -5.12
N TRP A 133 -7.03 -25.59 -4.01
CA TRP A 133 -7.04 -24.13 -3.87
C TRP A 133 -5.67 -23.51 -4.12
N LEU A 134 -4.59 -24.16 -3.72
CA LEU A 134 -3.22 -23.69 -3.92
C LEU A 134 -2.81 -23.71 -5.39
N GLU A 135 -3.22 -24.73 -6.14
CA GLU A 135 -2.96 -24.80 -7.59
C GLU A 135 -3.71 -23.71 -8.33
N PHE A 136 -4.96 -23.47 -7.94
CA PHE A 136 -5.74 -22.41 -8.55
C PHE A 136 -5.19 -21.00 -8.24
N LEU A 137 -4.75 -20.75 -7.01
CA LEU A 137 -4.06 -19.50 -6.65
C LEU A 137 -2.79 -19.27 -7.47
N TYR A 138 -2.11 -20.35 -7.82
CA TYR A 138 -0.90 -20.27 -8.65
C TYR A 138 -1.19 -19.95 -10.12
N TRP A 139 -2.29 -20.51 -10.66
CA TRP A 139 -2.67 -20.33 -12.06
C TRP A 139 -3.47 -19.06 -12.34
N SER A 140 -4.12 -18.49 -11.34
CA SER A 140 -4.92 -17.28 -11.50
C SER A 140 -4.10 -16.03 -11.18
N SER A 141 -4.45 -14.91 -11.80
CA SER A 141 -3.87 -13.59 -11.46
C SER A 141 -4.21 -13.08 -10.05
N ILE A 142 -4.87 -13.91 -9.25
CA ILE A 142 -5.27 -13.58 -7.87
C ILE A 142 -4.06 -13.31 -6.98
N HIS A 143 -2.91 -13.97 -7.23
CA HIS A 143 -1.70 -13.71 -6.46
C HIS A 143 -1.30 -12.22 -6.49
N GLU A 144 -1.44 -11.53 -7.61
CA GLU A 144 -1.15 -10.09 -7.73
C GLU A 144 -2.07 -9.26 -6.83
N THR A 145 -3.35 -9.61 -6.79
CA THR A 145 -4.31 -8.95 -5.90
C THR A 145 -4.02 -9.24 -4.43
N LEU A 146 -3.65 -10.47 -4.08
CA LEU A 146 -3.26 -10.82 -2.71
C LEU A 146 -2.02 -10.05 -2.26
N GLU A 147 -1.01 -9.93 -3.11
CA GLU A 147 0.19 -9.14 -2.82
C GLU A 147 -0.16 -7.67 -2.55
N LEU A 148 -1.01 -7.07 -3.38
CA LEU A 148 -1.48 -5.70 -3.19
C LEU A 148 -2.25 -5.53 -1.89
N VAL A 149 -3.14 -6.48 -1.56
CA VAL A 149 -3.93 -6.45 -0.33
C VAL A 149 -3.05 -6.55 0.91
N PHE A 150 -2.11 -7.50 0.93
CA PHE A 150 -1.16 -7.62 2.03
C PHE A 150 -0.30 -6.37 2.18
N LEU A 151 0.19 -5.81 1.08
CA LEU A 151 0.93 -4.56 1.08
C LEU A 151 0.09 -3.41 1.65
N GLY A 152 -1.16 -3.29 1.22
CA GLY A 152 -2.08 -2.27 1.72
C GLY A 152 -2.36 -2.40 3.21
N ILE A 153 -2.59 -3.60 3.70
CA ILE A 153 -2.79 -3.86 5.14
C ILE A 153 -1.54 -3.50 5.94
N ILE A 154 -0.36 -3.95 5.50
CA ILE A 154 0.92 -3.64 6.16
C ILE A 154 1.15 -2.13 6.20
N ILE A 155 1.02 -1.45 5.07
CA ILE A 155 1.20 0.00 4.99
C ILE A 155 0.18 0.74 5.84
N GLY A 156 -1.09 0.32 5.83
CA GLY A 156 -2.13 0.89 6.67
C GLY A 156 -1.76 0.81 8.16
N PHE A 157 -1.24 -0.33 8.63
CA PHE A 157 -0.74 -0.45 10.01
C PHE A 157 0.46 0.44 10.28
N PHE A 158 1.41 0.57 9.34
CA PHE A 158 2.55 1.50 9.49
C PHE A 158 2.10 2.96 9.58
N ILE A 159 1.07 3.35 8.84
CA ILE A 159 0.49 4.70 8.92
C ILE A 159 -0.21 4.93 10.26
N LEU A 160 -0.88 3.91 10.81
CA LEU A 160 -1.53 3.99 12.13
C LEU A 160 -0.52 4.12 13.28
N LYS A 161 0.64 3.49 13.14
CA LYS A 161 1.70 3.57 14.14
C LYS A 161 2.21 5.01 14.27
N LYS A 162 2.37 5.48 15.53
CA LYS A 162 2.93 6.79 15.85
C LYS A 162 4.41 6.85 15.56
#